data_3ab481662a4b9a3b75622c911af9484c
#
_entry.id   3ab481662a4b9a3b75622c911af9484c
#
_cell.length_a   1.000
_cell.length_b   1.000
_cell.length_c   1.000
_cell.angle_alpha   90.00
_cell.angle_beta   90.00
_cell.angle_gamma   90.00
#
_symmetry.space_group_name_H-M   'P 1'
#
loop_
_entity.id
_entity.type
_entity.pdbx_description
1 polymer ?
#
loop_
_entity_poly.entity_id
_entity_poly.type
_entity_poly.pdbx_seq_one_letter_code
_entity_poly.pdbx_strand_id
1 'polypeptide(L)' 'MSLESRIMELESRLAFQDDTIQALSDELVEQNRRIERMQLQLTVLARRQEELSGQAGITEDEAPPPHY' A
#
# COMPACT_ATOMS: atom_id res chain seq x y z
N MET A 1 -13.59 30.12 -34.61
CA MET A 1 -14.17 29.32 -33.58
C MET A 1 -15.25 30.04 -32.88
N SER A 2 -16.37 29.42 -32.76
CA SER A 2 -17.48 30.02 -32.08
C SER A 2 -17.38 29.73 -30.59
N LEU A 3 -18.15 30.48 -29.86
CA LEU A 3 -18.21 30.27 -28.44
C LEU A 3 -18.75 28.88 -28.14
N GLU A 4 -19.72 28.44 -28.93
CA GLU A 4 -20.30 27.12 -28.75
C GLU A 4 -19.26 26.05 -28.97
N SER A 5 -18.41 26.21 -29.96
CA SER A 5 -17.37 25.20 -30.20
C SER A 5 -16.41 25.15 -29.05
N ARG A 6 -16.10 26.31 -28.47
CA ARG A 6 -15.17 26.32 -27.34
C ARG A 6 -15.79 25.67 -26.11
N ILE A 7 -17.08 25.91 -25.91
CA ILE A 7 -17.76 25.27 -24.77
C ILE A 7 -17.78 23.77 -24.94
N MET A 8 -18.06 23.32 -26.16
CA MET A 8 -18.08 21.87 -26.41
C MET A 8 -16.72 21.25 -26.18
N GLU A 9 -15.68 21.94 -26.58
CA GLU A 9 -14.33 21.44 -26.37
C GLU A 9 -14.00 21.37 -24.89
N LEU A 10 -14.38 22.39 -24.14
CA LEU A 10 -14.14 22.43 -22.72
C LEU A 10 -14.91 21.33 -22.00
N GLU A 11 -16.15 21.09 -22.44
CA GLU A 11 -16.94 20.04 -21.84
C GLU A 11 -16.31 18.67 -22.09
N SER A 12 -15.75 18.48 -23.29
CA SER A 12 -15.07 17.24 -23.59
C SER A 12 -13.85 17.05 -22.70
N ARG A 13 -13.10 18.12 -22.49
CA ARG A 13 -11.93 18.06 -21.65
C ARG A 13 -12.31 17.76 -20.21
N LEU A 14 -13.38 18.38 -19.75
CA LEU A 14 -13.84 18.13 -18.39
C LEU A 14 -14.26 16.67 -18.20
N ALA A 15 -14.98 16.14 -19.18
CA ALA A 15 -15.41 14.75 -19.09
C ALA A 15 -14.21 13.83 -19.05
N PHE A 16 -13.20 14.11 -19.87
CA PHE A 16 -11.99 13.31 -19.89
C PHE A 16 -11.27 13.39 -18.56
N GLN A 17 -11.18 14.59 -18.00
CA GLN A 17 -10.52 14.78 -16.72
C GLN A 17 -11.29 14.08 -15.61
N ASP A 18 -12.61 14.14 -15.64
CA ASP A 18 -13.41 13.45 -14.63
C ASP A 18 -13.14 11.96 -14.68
N ASP A 19 -13.08 11.39 -15.87
CA ASP A 19 -12.80 9.97 -16.02
C ASP A 19 -11.42 9.65 -15.48
N THR A 20 -10.45 10.52 -15.76
CA THR A 20 -9.09 10.31 -15.28
C THR A 20 -9.03 10.38 -13.77
N ILE A 21 -9.72 11.33 -13.18
CA ILE A 21 -9.74 11.48 -11.73
C ILE A 21 -10.39 10.25 -11.10
N GLN A 22 -11.48 9.76 -11.70
CA GLN A 22 -12.14 8.59 -11.17
C GLN A 22 -11.21 7.37 -11.23
N ALA A 23 -10.51 7.21 -12.35
CA ALA A 23 -9.59 6.10 -12.49
C ALA A 23 -8.46 6.17 -11.48
N LEU A 24 -7.94 7.38 -11.24
CA LEU A 24 -6.89 7.57 -10.25
C LEU A 24 -7.41 7.29 -8.85
N SER A 25 -8.64 7.72 -8.56
CA SER A 25 -9.23 7.45 -7.25
C SER A 25 -9.37 5.95 -7.02
N ASP A 26 -9.82 5.23 -8.04
CA ASP A 26 -9.98 3.79 -7.93
C ASP A 26 -8.61 3.13 -7.71
N GLU A 27 -7.61 3.63 -8.40
CA GLU A 27 -6.26 3.08 -8.25
C GLU A 27 -5.73 3.32 -6.84
N LEU A 28 -5.99 4.49 -6.29
CA LEU A 28 -5.55 4.80 -4.92
C LEU A 28 -6.21 3.88 -3.91
N VAL A 29 -7.49 3.62 -4.08
CA VAL A 29 -8.19 2.70 -3.19
C VAL A 29 -7.56 1.32 -3.26
N GLU A 30 -7.26 0.88 -4.48
CA GLU A 30 -6.67 -0.44 -4.66
C GLU A 30 -5.28 -0.50 -4.03
N GLN A 31 -4.49 0.55 -4.19
CA GLN A 31 -3.16 0.59 -3.61
C GLN A 31 -3.22 0.61 -2.09
N ASN A 32 -4.17 1.33 -1.53
CA ASN A 32 -4.33 1.36 -0.09
C ASN A 32 -4.66 -0.03 0.44
N ARG A 33 -5.49 -0.77 -0.27
CA ARG A 33 -5.80 -2.13 0.14
C ARG A 33 -4.57 -3.02 0.12
N ARG A 34 -3.73 -2.83 -0.88
CA ARG A 34 -2.49 -3.61 -0.96
C ARG A 34 -1.56 -3.28 0.18
N ILE A 35 -1.46 -1.99 0.51
CA ILE A 35 -0.62 -1.56 1.61
C ILE A 35 -1.12 -2.15 2.92
N GLU A 36 -2.43 -2.13 3.13
CA GLU A 36 -3.00 -2.70 4.35
C GLU A 36 -2.71 -4.18 4.45
N ARG A 37 -2.82 -4.89 3.33
CA ARG A 37 -2.52 -6.31 3.33
C ARG A 37 -1.05 -6.57 3.65
N MET A 38 -0.17 -5.76 3.06
CA MET A 38 1.24 -5.91 3.32
C MET A 38 1.57 -5.60 4.77
N GLN A 39 0.90 -4.61 5.35
CA GLN A 39 1.11 -4.29 6.74
C GLN A 39 0.69 -5.45 7.64
N LEU A 40 -0.41 -6.08 7.31
CA LEU A 40 -0.84 -7.25 8.06
C LEU A 40 0.16 -8.39 7.94
N GLN A 41 0.65 -8.61 6.72
CA GLN A 41 1.64 -9.66 6.51
C GLN A 41 2.91 -9.38 7.29
N LEU A 42 3.33 -8.13 7.31
CA LEU A 42 4.51 -7.76 8.07
C LEU A 42 4.30 -7.97 9.56
N THR A 43 3.12 -7.66 10.05
CA THR A 43 2.81 -7.88 11.45
C THR A 43 2.88 -9.35 11.79
N VAL A 44 2.33 -10.20 10.93
CA VAL A 44 2.38 -11.63 11.16
C VAL A 44 3.81 -12.13 11.13
N LEU A 45 4.59 -11.66 10.17
CA LEU A 45 5.98 -12.06 10.08
C LEU A 45 6.76 -11.61 11.31
N ALA A 46 6.52 -10.40 11.76
CA ALA A 46 7.20 -9.88 12.93
C ALA A 46 6.89 -10.72 14.15
N ARG A 47 5.64 -11.14 14.30
CA ARG A 47 5.27 -11.98 15.40
C ARG A 47 5.95 -13.34 15.35
N ARG A 48 5.99 -13.93 14.17
CA ARG A 48 6.66 -15.20 14.01
C ARG A 48 8.13 -15.08 14.32
N GLN A 49 8.72 -13.96 13.88
CA GLN A 49 10.12 -13.72 14.14
C GLN A 49 10.37 -13.63 15.64
N GLU A 50 9.49 -12.93 16.35
CA GLU A 50 9.61 -12.84 17.77
C GLU A 50 9.48 -14.17 18.44
N GLU A 51 8.51 -14.97 17.99
CA GLU A 51 8.31 -16.28 18.57
C GLU A 51 9.52 -17.17 18.35
N LEU A 52 10.05 -17.14 17.15
CA LEU A 52 11.23 -17.94 16.86
C LEU A 52 12.43 -17.43 17.64
N SER A 53 12.59 -16.14 17.71
CA SER A 53 13.69 -15.57 18.45
C SER A 53 13.57 -15.91 19.92
N GLY A 54 12.37 -15.87 20.45
CA GLY A 54 12.14 -16.21 21.82
C GLY A 54 12.52 -17.65 22.10
N GLN A 55 12.09 -18.54 21.21
CA GLN A 55 12.42 -19.94 21.39
C GLN A 55 13.90 -20.17 21.25
N ALA A 56 14.49 -19.55 20.24
CA ALA A 56 15.91 -19.69 20.02
C ALA A 56 16.67 -19.08 21.16
N GLY A 57 16.20 -17.94 21.63
CA GLY A 57 16.84 -17.29 22.75
C GLY A 57 16.80 -18.13 23.98
N ILE A 58 15.69 -18.77 24.21
CA ILE A 58 15.59 -19.64 25.35
C ILE A 58 16.56 -20.77 25.21
N THR A 59 16.64 -21.36 24.03
CA THR A 59 17.53 -22.44 23.84
C THR A 59 18.93 -21.96 23.85
N GLU A 60 19.21 -20.82 23.27
CA GLU A 60 20.52 -20.43 23.21
C GLU A 60 20.95 -19.80 24.43
N ASP A 61 20.03 -19.42 25.21
CA ASP A 61 20.32 -18.82 26.33
C ASP A 61 21.25 -19.43 27.05
N GLU A 62 21.37 -20.48 26.79
CA GLU A 62 22.30 -21.07 27.28
C GLU A 62 23.43 -20.74 26.57
N ALA A 63 23.37 -20.22 25.70
CA ALA A 63 24.51 -19.89 24.99
C ALA A 63 24.74 -18.53 25.04
N PRO A 64 24.90 -18.13 24.90
CA PRO A 64 25.32 -17.01 24.67
C PRO A 64 25.85 -16.56 24.28
N PRO A 65 25.97 -16.46 24.06
CA PRO A 65 26.39 -15.69 23.77
C PRO A 65 26.92 -15.41 23.21
N PRO A 66 27.08 -15.53 23.15
CA PRO A 66 27.49 -14.89 22.80
C PRO A 66 27.82 -14.51 22.15
N HIS A 67 27.64 -14.40 21.98
CA HIS A 67 27.81 -13.85 21.84
C HIS A 67 28.06 -13.61 21.35
N TYR A 68 28.05 -13.65 21.25
CA TYR A 68 28.15 -13.33 21.25
C TYR A 68 28.25 -13.08 21.25
#